data_4fa02a680a83a847e991f7bbfcbaef70
#
_entry.id   4fa02a680a83a847e991f7bbfcbaef70
#
_cell.length_a   1.000
_cell.length_b   1.000
_cell.length_c   1.000
_cell.angle_alpha   90.00
_cell.angle_beta   90.00
_cell.angle_gamma   90.00
#
_symmetry.space_group_name_H-M   'P 1'
#
loop_
_entity.id
_entity.type
_entity.pdbx_description
1 polymer ?
#
loop_
_entity_poly.entity_id
_entity_poly.type
_entity_poly.pdbx_seq_one_letter_code
_entity_poly.pdbx_strand_id
1 'polypeptide(L)'
;MAFNGLGLDLGNISRLSNARTRSISPENFTGEKGRGGMSTDGPAANAARGLGQGWKVSPYVIIQPGDTFTLADIEGSGAIQQIWMTLARGKWRHTILRAYWDGQEQPSIECPAGDFFACGWEKYAQVSSLAVCVNPGRAFNCYWEMPFRQRAKLTMQNLGEDPLYVYYQINYALTDVPEDVAYFHAQFRRVNPLPYKDVVTLLDGVKGQGHYVGTYMAWGVNNAGWWGEGEIKFFIDGDSAFPTICGTGTEDYFCGAYNFDPGAVDRTLTSAYTEFNTPYAGMPQVIRPDGLYASQQRFGLYRWHIPDPIRFAEDLRVTIQALGWRTDKDRRYLPLRDDIASVAFWYQTLPTAPFPALPDKDALEVI
;
A
#
# COMPACT_ATOMS: atom_id res chain seq x y z
N MET A 1 24.93 9.61 -20.13
CA MET A 1 24.69 8.14 -20.06
C MET A 1 23.52 7.80 -20.98
N ALA A 2 23.49 6.59 -21.56
CA ALA A 2 22.34 6.12 -22.31
C ALA A 2 21.16 5.93 -21.33
N PHE A 3 19.94 6.05 -21.84
CA PHE A 3 18.72 5.84 -21.06
C PHE A 3 18.64 4.38 -20.60
N ASN A 4 18.44 4.14 -19.32
CA ASN A 4 18.46 2.81 -18.69
C ASN A 4 17.11 2.08 -18.72
N GLY A 5 16.04 2.72 -19.19
CA GLY A 5 14.69 2.13 -19.27
C GLY A 5 13.85 2.21 -17.99
N LEU A 6 14.32 2.94 -16.96
CA LEU A 6 13.55 3.23 -15.75
C LEU A 6 12.89 4.61 -15.84
N GLY A 7 11.87 4.84 -15.00
CA GLY A 7 11.13 6.09 -14.98
C GLY A 7 10.38 6.38 -16.30
N LEU A 8 9.84 5.35 -16.95
CA LEU A 8 9.05 5.51 -18.17
C LEU A 8 7.67 6.08 -17.86
N ASP A 9 7.29 7.08 -18.64
CA ASP A 9 5.97 7.70 -18.64
C ASP A 9 5.44 7.94 -20.07
N LEU A 10 4.25 8.48 -20.21
CA LEU A 10 3.64 8.73 -21.52
C LEU A 10 4.45 9.70 -22.39
N GLY A 11 5.28 10.56 -21.79
CA GLY A 11 6.12 11.53 -22.50
C GLY A 11 7.41 10.93 -23.05
N ASN A 12 7.84 9.79 -22.52
CA ASN A 12 9.13 9.19 -22.86
C ASN A 12 9.09 7.68 -23.20
N ILE A 13 7.90 7.05 -23.22
CA ILE A 13 7.73 5.61 -23.47
C ILE A 13 8.31 5.14 -24.81
N SER A 14 8.50 6.04 -25.76
CA SER A 14 9.09 5.74 -27.08
C SER A 14 10.61 5.59 -27.04
N ARG A 15 11.28 5.93 -25.91
CA ARG A 15 12.72 5.82 -25.78
C ARG A 15 13.15 4.36 -25.65
N LEU A 16 14.10 3.95 -26.47
CA LEU A 16 14.71 2.62 -26.38
C LEU A 16 15.81 2.58 -25.34
N SER A 17 16.01 1.41 -24.73
CA SER A 17 17.06 1.16 -23.74
C SER A 17 17.60 -0.27 -23.89
N ASN A 18 18.66 -0.59 -23.18
CA ASN A 18 19.20 -1.95 -23.06
C ASN A 18 18.57 -2.76 -21.90
N ALA A 19 17.54 -2.23 -21.25
CA ALA A 19 16.83 -2.93 -20.20
C ALA A 19 16.22 -4.23 -20.74
N ARG A 20 16.28 -5.29 -19.91
CA ARG A 20 15.79 -6.60 -20.26
C ARG A 20 14.56 -6.94 -19.43
N THR A 21 13.39 -6.95 -20.06
CA THR A 21 12.13 -7.33 -19.41
C THR A 21 12.14 -8.78 -18.96
N ARG A 22 11.67 -9.02 -17.73
CA ARG A 22 11.45 -10.30 -17.11
C ARG A 22 10.13 -10.32 -16.35
N SER A 23 9.67 -11.52 -16.04
CA SER A 23 8.45 -11.70 -15.24
C SER A 23 8.56 -12.97 -14.40
N ILE A 24 8.18 -12.89 -13.13
CA ILE A 24 8.01 -14.02 -12.23
C ILE A 24 6.52 -14.25 -12.01
N SER A 25 6.10 -15.51 -12.14
CA SER A 25 4.76 -15.98 -11.84
C SER A 25 4.82 -17.47 -11.49
N PRO A 26 3.73 -18.10 -11.03
CA PRO A 26 3.73 -19.56 -10.83
C PRO A 26 3.95 -20.37 -12.10
N GLU A 27 3.82 -19.78 -13.30
CA GLU A 27 4.20 -20.39 -14.58
C GLU A 27 5.69 -20.19 -14.95
N ASN A 28 6.43 -19.38 -14.15
CA ASN A 28 7.88 -19.17 -14.29
C ASN A 28 8.46 -18.59 -13.00
N PHE A 29 8.75 -19.42 -12.03
CA PHE A 29 9.22 -19.01 -10.70
C PHE A 29 10.59 -18.32 -10.69
N THR A 30 11.42 -18.54 -11.68
CA THR A 30 12.77 -17.96 -11.76
C THR A 30 12.82 -16.66 -12.57
N GLY A 31 11.78 -16.36 -13.35
CA GLY A 31 11.80 -15.24 -14.31
C GLY A 31 12.77 -15.43 -15.47
N GLU A 32 13.28 -16.63 -15.68
CA GLU A 32 14.27 -16.95 -16.71
C GLU A 32 13.70 -16.77 -18.13
N LYS A 33 14.52 -16.25 -19.03
CA LYS A 33 14.11 -16.03 -20.42
C LYS A 33 13.72 -17.35 -21.10
N GLY A 34 12.53 -17.38 -21.70
CA GLY A 34 12.05 -18.52 -22.46
C GLY A 34 11.59 -19.71 -21.61
N ARG A 35 11.36 -19.51 -20.30
CA ARG A 35 10.96 -20.61 -19.37
C ARG A 35 9.50 -20.52 -18.93
N GLY A 36 8.74 -19.56 -19.41
CA GLY A 36 7.31 -19.44 -19.09
C GLY A 36 6.47 -20.55 -19.73
N GLY A 37 5.48 -21.08 -19.01
CA GLY A 37 4.56 -22.12 -19.50
C GLY A 37 5.18 -23.49 -19.71
N MET A 38 6.35 -23.77 -19.13
CA MET A 38 7.03 -25.06 -19.28
C MET A 38 6.54 -26.13 -18.30
N SER A 39 5.76 -25.76 -17.31
CA SER A 39 5.26 -26.68 -16.29
C SER A 39 4.41 -27.77 -16.90
N THR A 40 4.66 -29.01 -16.50
CA THR A 40 3.84 -30.18 -16.87
C THR A 40 3.03 -30.70 -15.70
N ASP A 41 3.34 -30.22 -14.49
CA ASP A 41 2.63 -30.52 -13.26
C ASP A 41 2.29 -29.22 -12.50
N GLY A 42 1.19 -29.21 -11.78
CA GLY A 42 0.72 -28.05 -11.03
C GLY A 42 -0.77 -28.12 -10.70
N PRO A 43 -1.28 -27.11 -9.98
CA PRO A 43 -2.64 -27.15 -9.47
C PRO A 43 -3.74 -27.16 -10.55
N ALA A 44 -3.43 -26.80 -11.78
CA ALA A 44 -4.35 -26.90 -12.92
C ALA A 44 -4.02 -28.03 -13.91
N ALA A 45 -3.11 -28.96 -13.57
CA ALA A 45 -2.71 -30.06 -14.45
C ALA A 45 -3.89 -30.90 -14.93
N ASN A 46 -4.87 -31.20 -14.03
CA ASN A 46 -6.07 -31.92 -14.42
C ASN A 46 -6.97 -31.12 -15.38
N ALA A 47 -7.04 -29.80 -15.23
CA ALA A 47 -7.79 -28.94 -16.16
C ALA A 47 -7.11 -28.86 -17.53
N ALA A 48 -5.78 -28.90 -17.55
CA ALA A 48 -4.96 -28.87 -18.76
C ALA A 48 -4.73 -30.26 -19.42
N ARG A 49 -5.28 -31.34 -18.85
CA ARG A 49 -5.10 -32.69 -19.37
C ARG A 49 -5.51 -32.78 -20.85
N GLY A 50 -4.64 -33.34 -21.65
CA GLY A 50 -4.88 -33.50 -23.08
C GLY A 50 -4.54 -32.26 -23.94
N LEU A 51 -4.10 -31.14 -23.33
CA LEU A 51 -3.68 -29.95 -24.09
C LEU A 51 -2.18 -29.95 -24.42
N GLY A 52 -1.37 -30.73 -23.68
CA GLY A 52 0.07 -30.76 -23.86
C GLY A 52 0.82 -29.68 -23.08
N GLN A 53 2.14 -29.59 -23.24
CA GLN A 53 2.99 -28.59 -22.62
C GLN A 53 2.77 -27.20 -23.30
N GLY A 54 2.95 -26.13 -22.54
CA GLY A 54 2.76 -24.76 -23.01
C GLY A 54 1.38 -24.18 -22.70
N TRP A 55 0.47 -24.99 -22.16
CA TRP A 55 -0.82 -24.55 -21.68
C TRP A 55 -0.78 -24.26 -20.17
N LYS A 56 -1.81 -23.57 -19.66
CA LYS A 56 -1.93 -23.15 -18.26
C LYS A 56 -2.02 -24.33 -17.30
N VAL A 57 -0.93 -24.60 -16.55
CA VAL A 57 -0.80 -25.73 -15.62
C VAL A 57 -0.56 -25.29 -14.19
N SER A 58 0.23 -24.23 -13.97
CA SER A 58 0.61 -23.74 -12.65
C SER A 58 0.19 -22.29 -12.43
N PRO A 59 -1.13 -21.97 -12.34
CA PRO A 59 -1.60 -20.60 -12.31
C PRO A 59 -1.52 -19.92 -10.95
N TYR A 60 -1.31 -20.66 -9.86
CA TYR A 60 -1.28 -20.13 -8.50
C TYR A 60 -0.42 -20.98 -7.57
N VAL A 61 -0.10 -20.43 -6.42
CA VAL A 61 0.49 -21.14 -5.28
C VAL A 61 -0.49 -21.19 -4.12
N ILE A 62 -0.27 -22.14 -3.21
CA ILE A 62 -1.03 -22.28 -1.95
C ILE A 62 -0.05 -22.06 -0.81
N ILE A 63 -0.33 -21.10 0.05
CA ILE A 63 0.45 -20.83 1.26
C ILE A 63 -0.37 -21.32 2.45
N GLN A 64 0.19 -22.32 3.18
CA GLN A 64 -0.49 -22.88 4.34
C GLN A 64 -0.53 -21.88 5.51
N PRO A 65 -1.44 -22.06 6.48
CA PRO A 65 -1.44 -21.28 7.71
C PRO A 65 -0.07 -21.27 8.41
N GLY A 66 0.44 -20.09 8.75
CA GLY A 66 1.74 -19.88 9.39
C GLY A 66 2.94 -19.83 8.42
N ASP A 67 2.79 -20.32 7.20
CA ASP A 67 3.88 -20.41 6.23
C ASP A 67 4.20 -19.05 5.58
N THR A 68 5.47 -18.96 5.15
CA THR A 68 5.98 -17.86 4.32
C THR A 68 6.45 -18.41 2.98
N PHE A 69 5.94 -17.87 1.88
CA PHE A 69 6.32 -18.23 0.52
C PHE A 69 7.14 -17.12 -0.13
N THR A 70 8.21 -17.46 -0.83
CA THR A 70 8.99 -16.51 -1.64
C THR A 70 8.32 -16.33 -3.00
N LEU A 71 7.70 -15.15 -3.20
CA LEU A 71 7.05 -14.79 -4.46
C LEU A 71 8.07 -14.53 -5.58
N ALA A 72 9.18 -13.87 -5.23
CA ALA A 72 10.26 -13.53 -6.14
C ALA A 72 11.59 -13.47 -5.40
N ASP A 73 12.64 -13.91 -6.07
CA ASP A 73 14.04 -13.76 -5.65
C ASP A 73 14.85 -13.46 -6.90
N ILE A 74 15.17 -12.18 -7.10
CA ILE A 74 15.75 -11.64 -8.34
C ILE A 74 17.17 -11.22 -8.06
N GLU A 75 18.12 -11.80 -8.76
CA GLU A 75 19.53 -11.42 -8.72
C GLU A 75 19.89 -10.42 -9.83
N GLY A 76 20.86 -9.55 -9.55
CA GLY A 76 21.34 -8.51 -10.47
C GLY A 76 20.76 -7.14 -10.14
N SER A 77 21.00 -6.17 -11.02
CA SER A 77 20.51 -4.79 -10.90
C SER A 77 19.27 -4.59 -11.76
N GLY A 78 18.28 -3.85 -11.26
CA GLY A 78 17.04 -3.60 -11.97
C GLY A 78 15.96 -2.91 -11.15
N ALA A 79 14.72 -3.00 -11.62
CA ALA A 79 13.56 -2.51 -10.89
C ALA A 79 12.33 -3.39 -11.13
N ILE A 80 11.55 -3.65 -10.08
CA ILE A 80 10.19 -4.15 -10.22
C ILE A 80 9.33 -2.99 -10.71
N GLN A 81 8.52 -3.23 -11.75
CA GLN A 81 7.74 -2.18 -12.41
C GLN A 81 6.24 -2.39 -12.26
N GLN A 82 5.82 -3.64 -12.03
CA GLN A 82 4.41 -3.93 -11.81
C GLN A 82 4.27 -5.22 -10.99
N ILE A 83 3.37 -5.19 -10.01
CA ILE A 83 2.90 -6.37 -9.28
C ILE A 83 1.41 -6.49 -9.53
N TRP A 84 0.99 -7.62 -10.08
CA TRP A 84 -0.41 -8.02 -10.12
C TRP A 84 -0.61 -9.22 -9.22
N MET A 85 -1.69 -9.23 -8.42
CA MET A 85 -2.09 -10.42 -7.67
C MET A 85 -3.58 -10.46 -7.38
N THR A 86 -4.08 -11.65 -7.07
CA THR A 86 -5.36 -11.86 -6.43
C THR A 86 -5.24 -12.92 -5.35
N LEU A 87 -5.92 -12.70 -4.23
CA LEU A 87 -5.87 -13.53 -3.05
C LEU A 87 -7.25 -14.18 -2.85
N ALA A 88 -7.28 -15.51 -2.78
CA ALA A 88 -8.51 -16.25 -2.57
C ALA A 88 -8.44 -17.08 -1.27
N ARG A 89 -9.56 -17.16 -0.55
CA ARG A 89 -9.73 -17.89 0.70
C ARG A 89 -8.91 -17.42 1.90
N GLY A 90 -8.27 -16.25 1.82
CA GLY A 90 -7.53 -15.67 2.94
C GLY A 90 -8.09 -14.30 3.33
N LYS A 91 -7.80 -13.90 4.56
CA LYS A 91 -8.02 -12.54 5.04
C LYS A 91 -6.85 -11.67 4.58
N TRP A 92 -7.14 -10.55 3.93
CA TRP A 92 -6.10 -9.70 3.33
C TRP A 92 -5.21 -9.02 4.37
N ARG A 93 -5.77 -8.75 5.56
CA ARG A 93 -5.02 -8.17 6.66
C ARG A 93 -4.13 -9.20 7.40
N HIS A 94 -4.46 -10.48 7.29
CA HIS A 94 -3.63 -11.58 7.77
C HIS A 94 -2.63 -12.11 6.72
N THR A 95 -2.57 -11.47 5.56
CA THR A 95 -1.63 -11.81 4.46
C THR A 95 -0.56 -10.72 4.41
N ILE A 96 0.67 -11.06 4.82
CA ILE A 96 1.74 -10.06 4.98
C ILE A 96 2.69 -10.12 3.79
N LEU A 97 2.78 -9.01 3.06
CA LEU A 97 3.76 -8.79 2.01
C LEU A 97 5.02 -8.17 2.60
N ARG A 98 6.19 -8.77 2.29
CA ARG A 98 7.49 -8.21 2.62
C ARG A 98 8.38 -8.11 1.39
N ALA A 99 9.22 -7.08 1.36
CA ALA A 99 10.30 -6.97 0.36
C ALA A 99 11.61 -6.57 1.02
N TYR A 100 12.69 -7.10 0.46
CA TYR A 100 14.06 -6.92 0.93
C TYR A 100 14.94 -6.54 -0.25
N TRP A 101 15.70 -5.46 -0.11
CA TRP A 101 16.60 -4.98 -1.15
C TRP A 101 18.05 -5.27 -0.80
N ASP A 102 18.81 -5.72 -1.80
CA ASP A 102 20.28 -5.86 -1.77
C ASP A 102 20.83 -6.64 -0.57
N GLY A 103 20.10 -7.70 -0.16
CA GLY A 103 20.54 -8.61 0.88
C GLY A 103 20.36 -8.11 2.33
N GLN A 104 19.62 -7.02 2.55
CA GLN A 104 19.27 -6.60 3.91
C GLN A 104 18.45 -7.65 4.64
N GLU A 105 18.71 -7.79 5.95
CA GLU A 105 17.91 -8.66 6.84
C GLU A 105 16.57 -8.02 7.21
N GLN A 106 16.55 -6.69 7.36
CA GLN A 106 15.34 -5.95 7.67
C GLN A 106 14.52 -5.71 6.41
N PRO A 107 13.20 -5.90 6.45
CA PRO A 107 12.34 -5.62 5.32
C PRO A 107 12.24 -4.11 5.05
N SER A 108 12.27 -3.72 3.80
CA SER A 108 11.92 -2.36 3.35
C SER A 108 10.42 -2.21 3.08
N ILE A 109 9.72 -3.31 2.89
CA ILE A 109 8.26 -3.37 2.84
C ILE A 109 7.80 -4.40 3.87
N GLU A 110 6.89 -4.00 4.78
CA GLU A 110 6.18 -4.91 5.66
C GLU A 110 4.76 -4.40 5.87
N CYS A 111 3.82 -5.02 5.16
CA CYS A 111 2.43 -4.57 5.14
C CYS A 111 1.46 -5.73 4.98
N PRO A 112 0.26 -5.69 5.61
CA PRO A 112 -0.86 -6.49 5.15
C PRO A 112 -1.17 -6.18 3.69
N ALA A 113 -1.44 -7.21 2.89
CA ALA A 113 -1.64 -7.06 1.46
C ALA A 113 -2.82 -6.13 1.13
N GLY A 114 -3.94 -6.23 1.86
CA GLY A 114 -5.07 -5.33 1.63
C GLY A 114 -4.70 -3.88 1.80
N ASP A 115 -3.98 -3.55 2.87
CA ASP A 115 -3.57 -2.18 3.18
C ASP A 115 -2.52 -1.67 2.19
N PHE A 116 -1.57 -2.51 1.75
CA PHE A 116 -0.59 -2.15 0.71
C PHE A 116 -1.26 -1.75 -0.60
N PHE A 117 -2.36 -2.41 -0.97
CA PHE A 117 -3.13 -2.11 -2.16
C PHE A 117 -4.32 -1.16 -1.93
N ALA A 118 -4.28 -0.36 -0.85
CA ALA A 118 -5.30 0.63 -0.52
C ALA A 118 -6.73 0.04 -0.34
N CYS A 119 -6.84 -1.18 0.20
CA CYS A 119 -8.10 -1.90 0.44
C CYS A 119 -8.07 -2.66 1.79
N GLY A 120 -7.77 -1.95 2.89
CA GLY A 120 -7.46 -2.52 4.20
C GLY A 120 -8.66 -3.08 4.99
N TRP A 121 -9.91 -2.74 4.65
CA TRP A 121 -11.10 -3.20 5.37
C TRP A 121 -11.62 -4.59 4.93
N GLU A 122 -10.79 -5.37 4.22
CA GLU A 122 -11.12 -6.73 3.72
C GLU A 122 -12.39 -6.80 2.86
N LYS A 123 -12.89 -5.65 2.45
CA LYS A 123 -14.01 -5.51 1.50
C LYS A 123 -13.51 -4.87 0.22
N TYR A 124 -13.95 -5.41 -0.90
CA TYR A 124 -13.63 -4.85 -2.19
C TYR A 124 -14.10 -3.39 -2.31
N ALA A 125 -13.21 -2.54 -2.77
CA ALA A 125 -13.53 -1.24 -3.35
C ALA A 125 -12.72 -1.09 -4.64
N GLN A 126 -13.27 -0.44 -5.64
CA GLN A 126 -12.50 -0.11 -6.83
C GLN A 126 -11.58 1.05 -6.53
N VAL A 127 -10.27 0.78 -6.55
CA VAL A 127 -9.23 1.82 -6.47
C VAL A 127 -8.72 2.09 -7.87
N SER A 128 -8.72 3.35 -8.28
CA SER A 128 -8.27 3.76 -9.61
C SER A 128 -7.31 4.95 -9.49
N SER A 129 -6.01 4.65 -9.41
CA SER A 129 -4.97 5.66 -9.28
C SER A 129 -3.73 5.30 -10.11
N LEU A 130 -2.73 6.18 -10.18
CA LEU A 130 -1.50 5.91 -10.92
C LEU A 130 -0.63 4.85 -10.26
N ALA A 131 -0.56 4.83 -8.93
CA ALA A 131 0.37 3.97 -8.21
C ALA A 131 -0.25 2.61 -7.83
N VAL A 132 -1.54 2.59 -7.53
CA VAL A 132 -2.25 1.41 -7.05
C VAL A 132 -3.64 1.34 -7.70
N CYS A 133 -4.00 0.16 -8.18
CA CYS A 133 -5.34 -0.12 -8.66
C CYS A 133 -5.89 -1.41 -8.04
N VAL A 134 -7.17 -1.40 -7.67
CA VAL A 134 -7.91 -2.61 -7.29
C VAL A 134 -9.10 -2.74 -8.23
N ASN A 135 -9.03 -3.72 -9.12
CA ASN A 135 -10.02 -3.94 -10.17
C ASN A 135 -11.07 -4.99 -9.77
N PRO A 136 -12.22 -5.08 -10.47
CA PRO A 136 -13.25 -6.07 -10.20
C PRO A 136 -12.70 -7.50 -10.08
N GLY A 137 -13.22 -8.26 -9.10
CA GLY A 137 -12.72 -9.58 -8.77
C GLY A 137 -11.51 -9.58 -7.81
N ARG A 138 -11.21 -8.45 -7.17
CA ARG A 138 -10.07 -8.30 -6.22
C ARG A 138 -8.72 -8.42 -6.90
N ALA A 139 -8.59 -7.84 -8.08
CA ALA A 139 -7.33 -7.79 -8.79
C ALA A 139 -6.49 -6.61 -8.27
N PHE A 140 -5.53 -6.90 -7.41
CA PHE A 140 -4.61 -5.95 -6.82
C PHE A 140 -3.46 -5.65 -7.79
N ASN A 141 -3.19 -4.36 -8.02
CA ASN A 141 -2.13 -3.90 -8.90
C ASN A 141 -1.31 -2.80 -8.22
N CYS A 142 0.00 -2.89 -8.34
CA CYS A 142 0.95 -1.88 -7.89
C CYS A 142 1.87 -1.50 -9.05
N TYR A 143 2.06 -0.20 -9.24
CA TYR A 143 2.92 0.39 -10.28
C TYR A 143 4.03 1.26 -9.68
N TRP A 144 4.23 1.24 -8.36
CA TRP A 144 5.42 1.83 -7.76
C TRP A 144 6.66 1.15 -8.34
N GLU A 145 7.56 1.91 -8.95
CA GLU A 145 8.85 1.38 -9.41
C GLU A 145 9.72 1.09 -8.18
N MET A 146 10.27 -0.13 -8.08
CA MET A 146 11.04 -0.60 -6.93
C MET A 146 12.46 -0.96 -7.39
N PRO A 147 13.39 0.00 -7.39
CA PRO A 147 14.78 -0.22 -7.80
C PRO A 147 15.56 -1.09 -6.82
N PHE A 148 16.52 -1.87 -7.34
CA PHE A 148 17.50 -2.65 -6.58
C PHE A 148 18.80 -2.78 -7.38
N ARG A 149 19.97 -2.87 -6.68
CA ARG A 149 21.27 -2.92 -7.35
C ARG A 149 21.89 -4.30 -7.38
N GLN A 150 21.52 -5.17 -6.44
CA GLN A 150 22.10 -6.52 -6.34
C GLN A 150 21.03 -7.60 -6.27
N ARG A 151 19.97 -7.38 -5.51
CA ARG A 151 18.93 -8.39 -5.28
C ARG A 151 17.61 -7.75 -4.85
N ALA A 152 16.50 -8.33 -5.34
CA ALA A 152 15.17 -8.07 -4.83
C ALA A 152 14.51 -9.37 -4.38
N LYS A 153 14.12 -9.47 -3.10
CA LYS A 153 13.39 -10.63 -2.57
C LYS A 153 12.03 -10.18 -2.06
N LEU A 154 10.96 -10.81 -2.56
CA LEU A 154 9.59 -10.60 -2.11
C LEU A 154 9.05 -11.88 -1.49
N THR A 155 8.41 -11.75 -0.32
CA THR A 155 7.78 -12.86 0.38
C THR A 155 6.34 -12.53 0.74
N MET A 156 5.53 -13.58 0.90
CA MET A 156 4.17 -13.48 1.42
C MET A 156 3.96 -14.49 2.52
N GLN A 157 3.49 -14.02 3.68
CA GLN A 157 3.19 -14.85 4.84
C GLN A 157 1.68 -14.94 5.07
N ASN A 158 1.19 -16.14 5.34
CA ASN A 158 -0.20 -16.38 5.72
C ASN A 158 -0.30 -16.51 7.24
N LEU A 159 -0.78 -15.46 7.93
CA LEU A 159 -1.09 -15.48 9.37
C LEU A 159 -2.50 -16.02 9.66
N GLY A 160 -3.30 -16.26 8.63
CA GLY A 160 -4.67 -16.77 8.75
C GLY A 160 -4.73 -18.26 9.12
N GLU A 161 -5.95 -18.77 9.28
CA GLU A 161 -6.22 -20.17 9.66
C GLU A 161 -6.53 -21.07 8.46
N ASP A 162 -6.82 -20.46 7.31
CA ASP A 162 -7.14 -21.16 6.08
C ASP A 162 -6.00 -21.08 5.07
N PRO A 163 -5.84 -22.09 4.18
CA PRO A 163 -4.89 -22.01 3.07
C PRO A 163 -5.20 -20.81 2.17
N LEU A 164 -4.17 -20.02 1.88
CA LEU A 164 -4.23 -18.86 1.01
C LEU A 164 -3.85 -19.23 -0.42
N TYR A 165 -4.72 -18.96 -1.37
CA TYR A 165 -4.46 -19.17 -2.80
C TYR A 165 -4.01 -17.85 -3.42
N VAL A 166 -2.79 -17.83 -3.96
CA VAL A 166 -2.18 -16.62 -4.52
C VAL A 166 -1.92 -16.80 -6.01
N TYR A 167 -2.66 -16.05 -6.82
CA TYR A 167 -2.35 -15.84 -8.23
C TYR A 167 -1.54 -14.56 -8.32
N TYR A 168 -0.38 -14.58 -8.98
CA TYR A 168 0.44 -13.38 -9.04
C TYR A 168 1.31 -13.33 -10.29
N GLN A 169 1.71 -12.12 -10.65
CA GLN A 169 2.72 -11.82 -11.65
C GLN A 169 3.51 -10.59 -11.22
N ILE A 170 4.83 -10.68 -11.24
CA ILE A 170 5.77 -9.62 -10.89
C ILE A 170 6.60 -9.34 -12.13
N ASN A 171 6.37 -8.17 -12.75
CA ASN A 171 7.09 -7.72 -13.93
C ASN A 171 8.24 -6.80 -13.51
N TYR A 172 9.42 -7.05 -14.05
CA TYR A 172 10.62 -6.28 -13.72
C TYR A 172 11.53 -6.10 -14.92
N ALA A 173 12.42 -5.12 -14.84
CA ALA A 173 13.48 -4.89 -15.80
C ALA A 173 14.85 -5.12 -15.13
N LEU A 174 15.74 -5.84 -15.81
CA LEU A 174 17.15 -5.91 -15.45
C LEU A 174 17.90 -4.83 -16.24
N THR A 175 18.50 -3.91 -15.52
CA THR A 175 19.21 -2.75 -16.08
C THR A 175 20.10 -2.12 -15.00
N ASP A 176 21.01 -1.24 -15.38
CA ASP A 176 21.82 -0.49 -14.43
C ASP A 176 20.95 0.52 -13.68
N VAL A 177 21.03 0.51 -12.35
CA VAL A 177 20.35 1.45 -11.46
C VAL A 177 21.36 2.52 -11.00
N PRO A 178 21.17 3.80 -11.34
CA PRO A 178 22.05 4.89 -10.93
C PRO A 178 22.18 5.03 -9.41
N GLU A 179 23.30 5.57 -8.95
CA GLU A 179 23.60 5.72 -7.51
C GLU A 179 22.64 6.69 -6.80
N ASP A 180 22.10 7.67 -7.51
CA ASP A 180 21.13 8.66 -7.01
C ASP A 180 19.67 8.13 -6.96
N VAL A 181 19.42 6.89 -7.36
CA VAL A 181 18.10 6.28 -7.27
C VAL A 181 17.93 5.61 -5.90
N ALA A 182 16.90 6.01 -5.17
CA ALA A 182 16.57 5.51 -3.85
C ALA A 182 15.71 4.23 -3.91
N TYR A 183 15.66 3.49 -2.80
CA TYR A 183 14.91 2.25 -2.66
C TYR A 183 13.50 2.49 -2.14
N PHE A 184 12.54 1.75 -2.64
CA PHE A 184 11.14 1.87 -2.24
C PHE A 184 10.85 1.19 -0.90
N HIS A 185 10.05 1.84 -0.07
CA HIS A 185 9.66 1.39 1.27
C HIS A 185 8.16 1.52 1.46
N ALA A 186 7.60 0.61 2.28
CA ALA A 186 6.21 0.71 2.73
C ALA A 186 6.08 0.11 4.14
N GLN A 187 5.50 0.89 5.07
CA GLN A 187 5.34 0.49 6.47
C GLN A 187 3.89 0.60 6.90
N PHE A 188 3.36 -0.49 7.45
CA PHE A 188 2.04 -0.53 8.07
C PHE A 188 2.11 -0.12 9.53
N ARG A 189 1.10 0.63 9.99
CA ARG A 189 0.83 0.89 11.42
C ARG A 189 -0.67 0.82 11.68
N ARG A 190 -1.05 0.41 12.89
CA ARG A 190 -2.44 0.45 13.37
C ARG A 190 -2.46 0.84 14.84
N VAL A 191 -3.45 1.62 15.22
CA VAL A 191 -3.84 1.90 16.60
C VAL A 191 -5.35 1.73 16.72
N ASN A 192 -5.80 0.93 17.69
CA ASN A 192 -7.22 0.63 17.93
C ASN A 192 -7.47 0.28 19.41
N PRO A 193 -8.21 1.12 20.16
CA PRO A 193 -8.52 2.51 19.83
C PRO A 193 -7.32 3.45 20.05
N LEU A 194 -7.32 4.59 19.35
CA LEU A 194 -6.35 5.65 19.65
C LEU A 194 -6.53 6.16 21.09
N PRO A 195 -5.47 6.25 21.92
CA PRO A 195 -5.56 6.83 23.23
C PRO A 195 -6.08 8.28 23.20
N TYR A 196 -6.83 8.68 24.23
CA TYR A 196 -7.45 10.02 24.28
C TYR A 196 -6.41 11.14 24.24
N LYS A 197 -6.55 12.06 23.28
CA LYS A 197 -5.62 13.17 22.99
C LYS A 197 -4.26 12.76 22.44
N ASP A 198 -4.09 11.50 22.08
CA ASP A 198 -2.86 11.08 21.41
C ASP A 198 -2.95 11.38 19.89
N VAL A 199 -1.81 11.32 19.21
CA VAL A 199 -1.71 11.48 17.76
C VAL A 199 -1.35 10.15 17.11
N VAL A 200 -1.83 9.94 15.91
CA VAL A 200 -1.49 8.74 15.12
C VAL A 200 -0.11 8.94 14.49
N THR A 201 0.83 8.05 14.77
CA THR A 201 2.11 8.01 14.08
C THR A 201 1.96 7.20 12.79
N LEU A 202 2.16 7.85 11.65
CA LEU A 202 2.15 7.20 10.33
C LEU A 202 3.55 6.66 9.97
N LEU A 203 4.58 7.42 10.28
CA LEU A 203 5.98 7.07 10.04
C LEU A 203 6.86 7.71 11.10
N ASP A 204 7.86 6.96 11.59
CA ASP A 204 8.86 7.45 12.54
C ASP A 204 10.13 6.62 12.46
N GLY A 205 11.27 7.23 12.87
CA GLY A 205 12.56 6.56 12.91
C GLY A 205 13.26 6.45 11.55
N VAL A 206 12.75 7.08 10.49
CA VAL A 206 13.42 7.13 9.20
C VAL A 206 14.69 7.97 9.32
N LYS A 207 15.80 7.42 8.83
CA LYS A 207 17.11 8.08 8.78
C LYS A 207 17.72 7.94 7.39
N GLY A 208 18.44 8.99 6.94
CA GLY A 208 19.03 9.05 5.61
C GLY A 208 18.25 9.98 4.68
N GLN A 209 18.67 10.04 3.42
CA GLN A 209 18.06 10.89 2.40
C GLN A 209 16.92 10.15 1.66
N GLY A 210 15.85 10.87 1.38
CA GLY A 210 14.74 10.31 0.64
C GLY A 210 13.60 11.26 0.37
N HIS A 211 12.45 10.69 0.00
CA HIS A 211 11.21 11.44 -0.17
C HIS A 211 9.98 10.57 0.09
N TYR A 212 9.04 11.11 0.81
CA TYR A 212 7.74 10.50 1.08
C TYR A 212 6.85 10.66 -0.16
N VAL A 213 6.23 9.55 -0.58
CA VAL A 213 5.45 9.52 -1.82
C VAL A 213 4.00 9.12 -1.65
N GLY A 214 3.58 8.72 -0.44
CA GLY A 214 2.17 8.44 -0.28
C GLY A 214 1.73 7.93 1.08
N THR A 215 0.43 8.07 1.29
CA THR A 215 -0.31 7.55 2.45
C THR A 215 -1.53 6.78 1.96
N TYR A 216 -1.73 5.58 2.49
CA TYR A 216 -3.04 4.94 2.55
C TYR A 216 -3.52 4.97 4.01
N MET A 217 -4.82 5.22 4.22
CA MET A 217 -5.45 5.13 5.54
C MET A 217 -6.74 4.32 5.48
N ALA A 218 -6.88 3.42 6.42
CA ALA A 218 -8.13 2.76 6.79
C ALA A 218 -8.60 3.36 8.12
N TRP A 219 -9.63 4.19 8.08
CA TRP A 219 -10.14 4.92 9.24
C TRP A 219 -11.52 4.41 9.65
N GLY A 220 -11.61 3.83 10.83
CA GLY A 220 -12.86 3.36 11.44
C GLY A 220 -13.29 4.29 12.57
N VAL A 221 -14.43 4.95 12.40
CA VAL A 221 -14.92 6.01 13.30
C VAL A 221 -15.75 5.43 14.42
N ASN A 222 -15.36 5.68 15.68
CA ASN A 222 -16.07 5.20 16.86
C ASN A 222 -17.16 6.16 17.35
N ASN A 223 -17.22 7.39 16.83
CA ASN A 223 -18.17 8.42 17.22
C ASN A 223 -19.21 8.70 16.13
N ALA A 224 -20.33 9.32 16.52
CA ALA A 224 -21.21 10.00 15.58
C ALA A 224 -20.64 11.37 15.19
N GLY A 225 -20.96 11.85 14.00
CA GLY A 225 -20.56 13.15 13.50
C GLY A 225 -19.26 13.14 12.69
N TRP A 226 -18.81 14.34 12.30
CA TRP A 226 -17.62 14.50 11.48
C TRP A 226 -16.33 14.16 12.25
N TRP A 227 -15.39 13.51 11.58
CA TRP A 227 -14.20 12.88 12.16
C TRP A 227 -12.88 13.42 11.61
N GLY A 228 -12.89 14.22 10.57
CA GLY A 228 -11.72 14.52 9.75
C GLY A 228 -11.16 15.94 9.90
N GLU A 229 -11.23 16.56 11.08
CA GLU A 229 -10.62 17.88 11.36
C GLU A 229 -9.13 17.81 11.66
N GLY A 230 -8.56 16.59 11.76
CA GLY A 230 -7.19 16.40 12.23
C GLY A 230 -6.14 16.75 11.19
N GLU A 231 -5.09 17.45 11.62
CA GLU A 231 -3.97 17.87 10.78
C GLU A 231 -2.93 16.77 10.62
N ILE A 232 -2.49 16.50 9.38
CA ILE A 232 -1.25 15.76 9.13
C ILE A 232 -0.03 16.67 9.29
N LYS A 233 1.06 16.13 9.84
CA LYS A 233 2.29 16.86 10.11
C LYS A 233 3.51 16.08 9.66
N PHE A 234 4.40 16.75 8.92
CA PHE A 234 5.68 16.21 8.49
C PHE A 234 6.80 16.96 9.19
N PHE A 235 7.52 16.21 10.04
CA PHE A 235 8.71 16.66 10.75
C PHE A 235 9.90 16.22 9.93
N ILE A 236 10.67 17.16 9.44
CA ILE A 236 11.72 16.98 8.42
C ILE A 236 13.05 17.48 8.97
N ASP A 237 14.11 16.69 8.80
CA ASP A 237 15.50 17.10 8.99
C ASP A 237 15.77 17.76 10.36
N GLY A 238 15.45 17.01 11.44
CA GLY A 238 15.68 17.46 12.81
C GLY A 238 14.55 18.27 13.44
N ASP A 239 13.44 18.47 12.75
CA ASP A 239 12.24 19.04 13.36
C ASP A 239 11.83 18.28 14.62
N SER A 240 11.60 18.95 15.72
CA SER A 240 11.28 18.31 17.01
C SER A 240 9.91 18.72 17.55
N ALA A 241 9.75 19.96 17.95
CA ALA A 241 8.52 20.48 18.56
C ALA A 241 7.44 20.85 17.53
N PHE A 242 7.86 21.37 16.39
CA PHE A 242 6.95 21.83 15.33
C PHE A 242 7.38 21.25 13.98
N PRO A 243 6.41 20.91 13.10
CA PRO A 243 6.70 20.33 11.78
C PRO A 243 7.05 21.43 10.75
N THR A 244 7.82 21.05 9.74
CA THR A 244 8.00 21.89 8.55
C THR A 244 6.72 21.96 7.71
N ILE A 245 5.93 20.88 7.64
CA ILE A 245 4.64 20.88 6.93
C ILE A 245 3.54 20.53 7.92
N CYS A 246 2.49 21.37 7.96
CA CYS A 246 1.28 21.16 8.72
C CYS A 246 0.07 21.31 7.80
N GLY A 247 -0.79 20.31 7.75
CA GLY A 247 -2.06 20.35 7.02
C GLY A 247 -3.13 21.15 7.78
N THR A 248 -4.32 21.19 7.23
CA THR A 248 -5.47 21.94 7.77
C THR A 248 -6.66 21.04 8.16
N GLY A 249 -6.70 19.81 7.67
CA GLY A 249 -7.71 18.81 7.98
C GLY A 249 -7.39 17.47 7.30
N THR A 250 -8.02 16.42 7.74
CA THR A 250 -7.83 15.08 7.15
C THR A 250 -8.40 15.05 5.73
N GLU A 251 -9.60 15.61 5.51
CA GLU A 251 -10.17 15.69 4.17
C GLU A 251 -9.32 16.53 3.22
N ASP A 252 -8.74 17.62 3.70
CA ASP A 252 -7.89 18.52 2.93
C ASP A 252 -6.62 17.77 2.47
N TYR A 253 -6.05 16.98 3.39
CA TYR A 253 -4.89 16.15 3.07
C TYR A 253 -5.19 15.14 1.96
N PHE A 254 -6.36 14.51 1.99
CA PHE A 254 -6.79 13.58 0.95
C PHE A 254 -7.45 14.27 -0.26
N CYS A 255 -7.20 15.59 -0.43
CA CYS A 255 -7.66 16.42 -1.55
C CYS A 255 -9.18 16.50 -1.69
N GLY A 256 -9.90 16.34 -0.59
CA GLY A 256 -11.31 16.65 -0.47
C GLY A 256 -11.55 18.01 0.12
N ALA A 257 -12.80 18.32 0.41
CA ALA A 257 -13.23 19.51 1.11
C ALA A 257 -14.63 19.30 1.71
N TYR A 258 -15.01 20.10 2.70
CA TYR A 258 -16.34 20.10 3.28
C TYR A 258 -16.86 18.69 3.62
N ASN A 259 -16.06 17.93 4.37
CA ASN A 259 -16.39 16.60 4.88
C ASN A 259 -16.62 15.55 3.77
N PHE A 260 -16.06 15.72 2.57
CA PHE A 260 -16.37 14.90 1.37
C PHE A 260 -17.88 14.86 1.05
N ASP A 261 -18.60 15.92 1.42
CA ASP A 261 -20.06 16.04 1.30
C ASP A 261 -20.45 17.16 0.33
N PRO A 262 -20.84 16.86 -0.91
CA PRO A 262 -21.28 17.87 -1.86
C PRO A 262 -22.53 18.64 -1.38
N GLY A 263 -23.39 18.03 -0.56
CA GLY A 263 -24.56 18.68 0.05
C GLY A 263 -24.20 19.75 1.08
N ALA A 264 -22.96 19.75 1.61
CA ALA A 264 -22.49 20.79 2.51
C ALA A 264 -22.36 22.16 1.80
N VAL A 265 -22.09 22.18 0.50
CA VAL A 265 -21.92 23.39 -0.33
C VAL A 265 -23.12 23.62 -1.26
N ASP A 266 -23.68 22.57 -1.86
CA ASP A 266 -24.87 22.65 -2.71
C ASP A 266 -26.08 22.01 -1.99
N ARG A 267 -26.89 22.87 -1.39
CA ARG A 267 -28.08 22.44 -0.62
C ARG A 267 -29.18 21.79 -1.46
N THR A 268 -29.04 21.74 -2.78
CA THR A 268 -29.94 20.98 -3.66
C THR A 268 -29.60 19.47 -3.70
N LEU A 269 -28.39 19.11 -3.24
CA LEU A 269 -27.93 17.73 -3.14
C LEU A 269 -28.20 17.14 -1.75
N THR A 270 -28.37 15.85 -1.71
CA THR A 270 -28.48 15.11 -0.43
C THR A 270 -27.12 15.04 0.23
N SER A 271 -27.06 15.43 1.51
CA SER A 271 -25.85 15.36 2.32
C SER A 271 -25.40 13.92 2.52
N ALA A 272 -24.22 13.57 2.01
CA ALA A 272 -23.64 12.24 2.15
C ALA A 272 -22.14 12.24 1.78
N TYR A 273 -21.37 11.35 2.41
CA TYR A 273 -20.01 11.08 1.93
C TYR A 273 -20.05 10.55 0.50
N THR A 274 -19.20 11.10 -0.37
CA THR A 274 -19.11 10.71 -1.77
C THR A 274 -17.78 10.04 -2.06
N GLU A 275 -17.82 8.78 -2.50
CA GLU A 275 -16.65 8.04 -2.95
C GLU A 275 -16.08 8.65 -4.23
N PHE A 276 -14.75 8.73 -4.29
CA PHE A 276 -14.06 9.24 -5.47
C PHE A 276 -12.69 8.60 -5.66
N ASN A 277 -12.24 8.57 -6.90
CA ASN A 277 -10.89 8.15 -7.30
C ASN A 277 -10.31 9.19 -8.26
N THR A 278 -9.07 9.59 -8.03
CA THR A 278 -8.28 10.41 -8.96
C THR A 278 -6.87 9.81 -9.10
N PRO A 279 -6.06 10.24 -10.07
CA PRO A 279 -4.70 9.71 -10.21
C PRO A 279 -3.85 9.79 -8.94
N TYR A 280 -4.06 10.79 -8.08
CA TYR A 280 -3.19 11.09 -6.95
C TYR A 280 -3.85 11.03 -5.57
N ALA A 281 -5.17 11.08 -5.49
CA ALA A 281 -5.89 11.04 -4.23
C ALA A 281 -7.27 10.42 -4.40
N GLY A 282 -7.83 9.88 -3.31
CA GLY A 282 -9.18 9.33 -3.36
C GLY A 282 -9.69 8.85 -2.02
N MET A 283 -11.00 8.72 -1.95
CA MET A 283 -11.74 8.00 -0.93
C MET A 283 -12.59 6.93 -1.64
N PRO A 284 -11.98 5.83 -2.11
CA PRO A 284 -12.67 4.80 -2.89
C PRO A 284 -13.61 3.93 -2.07
N GLN A 285 -13.57 4.02 -0.73
CA GLN A 285 -14.32 3.13 0.12
C GLN A 285 -14.98 3.89 1.26
N VAL A 286 -16.32 3.81 1.32
CA VAL A 286 -17.15 4.25 2.44
C VAL A 286 -18.04 3.08 2.86
N ILE A 287 -17.76 2.49 4.02
CA ILE A 287 -18.55 1.41 4.59
C ILE A 287 -19.48 2.00 5.63
N ARG A 288 -20.79 1.91 5.37
CA ARG A 288 -21.82 2.37 6.29
C ARG A 288 -22.33 1.20 7.12
N PRO A 289 -22.56 1.40 8.44
CA PRO A 289 -23.20 0.37 9.25
C PRO A 289 -24.61 0.05 8.72
N ASP A 290 -24.95 -1.23 8.67
CA ASP A 290 -26.27 -1.71 8.29
C ASP A 290 -26.59 -2.99 9.07
N GLY A 291 -27.70 -2.96 9.81
CA GLY A 291 -28.16 -4.09 10.61
C GLY A 291 -27.90 -3.96 12.12
N LEU A 292 -28.44 -4.93 12.88
CA LEU A 292 -28.53 -4.87 14.34
C LEU A 292 -27.17 -4.88 15.03
N TYR A 293 -26.20 -5.64 14.51
CA TYR A 293 -24.87 -5.78 15.10
C TYR A 293 -23.78 -5.05 14.31
N ALA A 294 -24.17 -4.27 13.32
CA ALA A 294 -23.24 -3.44 12.57
C ALA A 294 -23.07 -2.09 13.27
N SER A 295 -21.84 -1.64 13.41
CA SER A 295 -21.49 -0.35 13.95
C SER A 295 -20.25 0.18 13.25
N GLN A 296 -19.86 1.42 13.49
CA GLN A 296 -18.66 2.02 12.99
C GLN A 296 -18.65 2.26 11.46
N GLN A 297 -18.71 3.51 11.06
CA GLN A 297 -18.40 3.91 9.68
C GLN A 297 -16.91 3.71 9.42
N ARG A 298 -16.56 3.21 8.22
CA ARG A 298 -15.19 2.93 7.83
C ARG A 298 -14.88 3.55 6.48
N PHE A 299 -13.70 4.14 6.39
CA PHE A 299 -13.23 4.86 5.22
C PHE A 299 -11.89 4.29 4.77
N GLY A 300 -11.72 4.14 3.47
CA GLY A 300 -10.42 3.89 2.83
C GLY A 300 -10.03 5.11 2.02
N LEU A 301 -8.85 5.69 2.33
CA LEU A 301 -8.38 6.92 1.70
C LEU A 301 -6.94 6.74 1.21
N TYR A 302 -6.60 7.37 0.08
CA TYR A 302 -5.21 7.41 -0.38
C TYR A 302 -4.82 8.79 -0.87
N ARG A 303 -3.54 9.14 -0.70
CA ARG A 303 -2.87 10.25 -1.36
C ARG A 303 -1.47 9.85 -1.82
N TRP A 304 -1.16 10.13 -3.08
CA TRP A 304 0.15 9.90 -3.68
C TRP A 304 0.82 11.23 -4.00
N HIS A 305 1.96 11.48 -3.36
CA HIS A 305 2.80 12.66 -3.57
C HIS A 305 3.76 12.44 -4.75
N ILE A 306 3.22 12.11 -5.93
CA ILE A 306 4.02 11.86 -7.13
C ILE A 306 4.49 13.19 -7.75
N PRO A 307 3.59 14.21 -7.95
CA PRO A 307 4.04 15.50 -8.45
C PRO A 307 4.66 16.40 -7.38
N ASP A 308 4.38 16.12 -6.09
CA ASP A 308 4.77 16.92 -4.92
C ASP A 308 5.45 16.09 -3.83
N PRO A 309 6.51 15.29 -4.13
CA PRO A 309 7.15 14.44 -3.14
C PRO A 309 7.75 15.26 -1.99
N ILE A 310 7.55 14.77 -0.77
CA ILE A 310 8.02 15.43 0.44
C ILE A 310 9.44 14.95 0.73
N ARG A 311 10.43 15.81 0.43
CA ARG A 311 11.85 15.49 0.48
C ARG A 311 12.41 15.69 1.87
N PHE A 312 13.34 14.84 2.26
CA PHE A 312 14.15 14.93 3.47
C PHE A 312 15.60 14.54 3.17
N ALA A 313 16.54 15.14 3.88
CA ALA A 313 17.97 14.90 3.72
C ALA A 313 18.58 14.06 4.86
N GLU A 314 17.98 14.09 6.05
CA GLU A 314 18.50 13.44 7.25
C GLU A 314 17.48 12.52 7.92
N ASP A 315 16.25 12.98 8.14
CA ASP A 315 15.21 12.20 8.80
C ASP A 315 13.79 12.66 8.46
N LEU A 316 12.84 11.77 8.74
CA LEU A 316 11.42 12.06 8.56
C LEU A 316 10.59 11.38 9.64
N ARG A 317 9.65 12.15 10.21
CA ARG A 317 8.54 11.64 11.03
C ARG A 317 7.22 12.22 10.53
N VAL A 318 6.19 11.38 10.45
CA VAL A 318 4.86 11.78 9.97
C VAL A 318 3.80 11.37 10.99
N THR A 319 2.94 12.32 11.36
CA THR A 319 1.83 12.09 12.30
C THR A 319 0.54 12.70 11.76
N ILE A 320 -0.61 12.22 12.23
CA ILE A 320 -1.92 12.83 11.97
C ILE A 320 -2.74 12.88 13.25
N GLN A 321 -3.45 13.97 13.48
CA GLN A 321 -4.40 14.11 14.58
C GLN A 321 -5.72 13.41 14.23
N ALA A 322 -6.43 12.92 15.23
CA ALA A 322 -7.80 12.43 15.08
C ALA A 322 -8.74 13.37 15.82
N LEU A 323 -9.42 14.23 15.07
CA LEU A 323 -10.29 15.29 15.62
C LEU A 323 -11.66 15.28 14.93
N GLY A 324 -12.68 15.52 15.73
CA GLY A 324 -14.04 15.83 15.30
C GLY A 324 -14.61 17.00 16.08
N TRP A 325 -15.92 17.08 16.18
CA TRP A 325 -16.61 18.16 16.87
C TRP A 325 -17.36 17.69 18.11
N ARG A 326 -17.28 18.47 19.19
CA ARG A 326 -18.21 18.34 20.33
C ARG A 326 -19.58 18.90 19.96
N THR A 327 -20.59 18.46 20.69
CA THR A 327 -21.96 18.94 20.52
C THR A 327 -22.27 20.20 21.33
N ASP A 328 -21.26 20.75 22.03
CA ASP A 328 -21.42 21.98 22.82
C ASP A 328 -21.63 23.20 21.94
N LYS A 329 -22.18 24.25 22.55
CA LYS A 329 -22.50 25.53 21.86
C LYS A 329 -21.25 26.22 21.32
N ASP A 330 -20.10 25.98 21.94
CA ASP A 330 -18.82 26.63 21.59
C ASP A 330 -18.12 25.92 20.41
N ARG A 331 -18.66 24.81 19.92
CA ARG A 331 -18.10 24.04 18.81
C ARG A 331 -16.60 23.72 18.99
N ARG A 332 -16.25 23.22 20.17
CA ARG A 332 -14.85 22.81 20.42
C ARG A 332 -14.51 21.49 19.73
N TYR A 333 -13.26 21.34 19.35
CA TYR A 333 -12.76 20.07 18.83
C TYR A 333 -12.89 18.93 19.84
N LEU A 334 -13.19 17.75 19.31
CA LEU A 334 -13.26 16.48 20.05
C LEU A 334 -12.08 15.61 19.64
N PRO A 335 -11.11 15.34 20.54
CA PRO A 335 -10.12 14.27 20.30
C PRO A 335 -10.82 12.93 20.17
N LEU A 336 -10.62 12.25 19.05
CA LEU A 336 -11.26 10.97 18.74
C LEU A 336 -10.43 9.78 19.25
N ARG A 337 -11.09 8.64 19.41
CA ARG A 337 -10.50 7.38 19.86
C ARG A 337 -10.86 6.28 18.87
N ASP A 338 -10.47 6.49 17.63
CA ASP A 338 -10.86 5.69 16.49
C ASP A 338 -9.93 4.49 16.25
N ASP A 339 -10.37 3.56 15.39
CA ASP A 339 -9.54 2.49 14.81
C ASP A 339 -8.87 3.02 13.54
N ILE A 340 -7.57 3.26 13.60
CA ILE A 340 -6.85 3.87 12.49
C ILE A 340 -5.66 2.99 12.10
N ALA A 341 -5.68 2.51 10.85
CA ALA A 341 -4.55 1.85 10.22
C ALA A 341 -4.04 2.67 9.04
N SER A 342 -2.74 2.58 8.76
CA SER A 342 -2.11 3.32 7.68
C SER A 342 -0.96 2.56 7.04
N VAL A 343 -0.68 2.87 5.78
CA VAL A 343 0.58 2.53 5.12
C VAL A 343 1.23 3.81 4.64
N ALA A 344 2.45 4.03 5.10
CA ALA A 344 3.32 5.09 4.62
C ALA A 344 4.18 4.53 3.48
N PHE A 345 4.29 5.27 2.37
CA PHE A 345 5.09 4.91 1.20
C PHE A 345 6.16 5.97 0.97
N TRP A 346 7.43 5.54 0.83
CA TRP A 346 8.54 6.46 0.60
C TRP A 346 9.70 5.79 -0.13
N TYR A 347 10.61 6.61 -0.62
CA TYR A 347 11.92 6.19 -1.13
C TYR A 347 13.01 6.72 -0.21
N GLN A 348 14.01 5.92 0.08
CA GLN A 348 15.19 6.36 0.84
C GLN A 348 16.46 5.58 0.45
N THR A 349 17.61 6.13 0.85
CA THR A 349 18.89 5.42 0.83
C THR A 349 18.90 4.28 1.86
N LEU A 350 19.70 3.23 1.61
CA LEU A 350 19.92 2.16 2.58
C LEU A 350 21.07 2.51 3.56
N PRO A 351 21.12 1.90 4.76
CA PRO A 351 20.26 0.80 5.22
C PRO A 351 18.89 1.27 5.71
N THR A 352 17.91 0.36 5.63
CA THR A 352 16.59 0.59 6.25
C THR A 352 16.71 0.49 7.77
N ALA A 353 16.16 1.47 8.49
CA ALA A 353 16.00 1.36 9.93
C ALA A 353 14.98 0.25 10.27
N PRO A 354 15.14 -0.49 11.39
CA PRO A 354 14.17 -1.49 11.81
C PRO A 354 12.77 -0.91 11.94
N PHE A 355 11.78 -1.59 11.36
CA PHE A 355 10.37 -1.24 11.54
C PHE A 355 9.91 -1.59 12.96
N PRO A 356 8.89 -0.89 13.51
CA PRO A 356 8.20 -1.38 14.70
C PRO A 356 7.63 -2.78 14.42
N ALA A 357 7.50 -3.58 15.48
CA ALA A 357 6.92 -4.90 15.36
C ALA A 357 5.52 -4.81 14.70
N LEU A 358 5.30 -5.66 13.70
CA LEU A 358 3.96 -5.78 13.10
C LEU A 358 2.99 -6.25 14.20
N PRO A 359 1.77 -5.67 14.28
CA PRO A 359 0.74 -6.17 15.20
C PRO A 359 0.51 -7.68 15.01
N ASP A 360 0.19 -8.37 16.08
CA ASP A 360 -0.16 -9.79 16.01
C ASP A 360 -1.48 -10.03 15.25
N LYS A 361 -1.80 -11.29 15.01
CA LYS A 361 -2.99 -11.70 14.27
C LYS A 361 -4.29 -11.07 14.82
N ASP A 362 -4.44 -11.06 16.14
CA ASP A 362 -5.66 -10.56 16.79
C ASP A 362 -5.76 -9.04 16.66
N ALA A 363 -4.63 -8.33 16.81
CA ALA A 363 -4.55 -6.89 16.63
C ALA A 363 -4.63 -6.45 15.12
N LEU A 364 -4.43 -7.37 14.19
CA LEU A 364 -4.65 -7.14 12.76
C LEU A 364 -6.10 -7.37 12.34
N GLU A 365 -6.90 -8.10 13.11
CA GLU A 365 -8.26 -8.49 12.70
C GLU A 365 -9.15 -7.28 12.43
N VAL A 366 -9.95 -7.38 11.36
CA VAL A 366 -11.03 -6.43 11.04
C VAL A 366 -12.31 -6.98 11.67
N ILE A 367 -12.76 -6.33 12.73
CA ILE A 367 -13.96 -6.73 13.49
C ILE A 367 -15.17 -5.97 13.00
#